data_e20a13b31a9434aa73610b2d9f54688a
#
_entry.id   e20a13b31a9434aa73610b2d9f54688a
#
_cell.length_a   1.000
_cell.length_b   1.000
_cell.length_c   1.000
_cell.angle_alpha   90.00
_cell.angle_beta   90.00
_cell.angle_gamma   90.00
#
_symmetry.space_group_name_H-M   'P 1'
#
loop_
_entity.id
_entity.type
_entity.pdbx_description
1 polymer ?
#
loop_
_entity_poly.entity_id
_entity_poly.type
_entity_poly.pdbx_seq_one_letter_code
_entity_poly.pdbx_strand_id
1 'polypeptide(L)'
;VVGTGEAVYRNPPQPGAIVTRLASSHIRVGSFQYLATQGDVEGLKKLADVAIERHYPSIQSAGAQRYLDFLAAVINSQLALVISWMRVGFIHGVMNTDNTLISGETIDYGPCAMMNTFDFDTVFSSIDKQGRYAYGNQPNIVSWNCARLAESLIPLIDEDDEQAVSLMTPLINQFSTLFNAQYNQMWAQKLGLAGYNEDDVELVSKLLLLFQE
;
A
#
# COMPACT_ATOMS: atom_id res chain seq x y z
N VAL A 1 14.77 -17.37 -12.24
CA VAL A 1 15.94 -17.39 -11.35
C VAL A 1 17.07 -18.12 -12.03
N VAL A 2 18.26 -17.52 -12.08
CA VAL A 2 19.46 -18.13 -12.68
C VAL A 2 20.58 -18.10 -11.64
N GLY A 3 21.11 -19.28 -11.27
CA GLY A 3 22.27 -19.37 -10.38
C GLY A 3 23.52 -18.82 -11.07
N THR A 4 24.30 -17.98 -10.36
CA THR A 4 25.52 -17.37 -10.93
C THR A 4 26.77 -18.13 -10.60
N GLY A 5 26.75 -19.02 -9.60
CA GLY A 5 27.92 -19.68 -9.06
C GLY A 5 28.79 -18.82 -8.17
N GLU A 6 28.46 -17.53 -8.04
CA GLU A 6 29.15 -16.60 -7.13
C GLU A 6 28.59 -16.73 -5.71
N ALA A 7 29.43 -16.51 -4.70
CA ALA A 7 28.99 -16.51 -3.31
C ALA A 7 28.47 -15.12 -2.89
N VAL A 8 27.29 -15.10 -2.29
CA VAL A 8 26.78 -13.90 -1.59
C VAL A 8 27.26 -13.97 -0.15
N TYR A 9 27.98 -12.95 0.28
CA TYR A 9 28.50 -12.85 1.64
C TYR A 9 27.37 -12.55 2.62
N ARG A 10 26.80 -13.62 3.19
CA ARG A 10 25.89 -13.63 4.33
C ARG A 10 26.50 -14.54 5.41
N ASN A 11 25.94 -14.59 6.56
CA ASN A 11 26.40 -15.47 7.63
C ASN A 11 25.41 -16.66 7.80
N PRO A 12 25.70 -17.86 7.27
CA PRO A 12 26.86 -18.27 6.44
C PRO A 12 26.77 -17.78 4.98
N PRO A 13 27.87 -17.78 4.20
CA PRO A 13 27.84 -17.50 2.77
C PRO A 13 26.87 -18.42 2.02
N GLN A 14 26.13 -17.85 1.07
CA GLN A 14 25.13 -18.56 0.28
C GLN A 14 25.41 -18.46 -1.23
N PRO A 15 24.96 -19.45 -2.03
CA PRO A 15 25.07 -19.36 -3.49
C PRO A 15 24.21 -18.20 -4.01
N GLY A 16 24.81 -17.37 -4.85
CA GLY A 16 24.14 -16.23 -5.47
C GLY A 16 23.30 -16.63 -6.68
N ALA A 17 22.28 -15.83 -6.95
CA ALA A 17 21.41 -16.00 -8.12
C ALA A 17 20.88 -14.63 -8.60
N ILE A 18 20.54 -14.59 -9.88
CA ILE A 18 19.80 -13.47 -10.49
C ILE A 18 18.32 -13.81 -10.45
N VAL A 19 17.52 -12.93 -9.86
CA VAL A 19 16.05 -12.99 -9.85
C VAL A 19 15.52 -11.85 -10.69
N THR A 20 14.71 -12.18 -11.70
CA THR A 20 13.98 -11.18 -12.47
C THR A 20 12.54 -11.12 -11.94
N ARG A 21 12.10 -9.92 -11.57
CA ARG A 21 10.72 -9.63 -11.17
C ARG A 21 10.05 -8.77 -12.24
N LEU A 22 8.83 -9.12 -12.59
CA LEU A 22 8.00 -8.39 -13.53
C LEU A 22 6.82 -7.78 -12.78
N ALA A 23 6.52 -6.52 -13.07
CA ALA A 23 5.37 -5.80 -12.58
C ALA A 23 4.92 -4.81 -13.67
N SER A 24 3.72 -4.23 -13.53
CA SER A 24 3.23 -3.19 -14.46
C SER A 24 4.18 -2.00 -14.49
N SER A 25 4.77 -1.65 -13.36
CA SER A 25 5.97 -0.80 -13.24
C SER A 25 6.63 -1.02 -11.87
N HIS A 26 7.77 -0.35 -11.66
CA HIS A 26 8.46 -0.32 -10.36
C HIS A 26 8.44 1.10 -9.76
N ILE A 27 7.47 1.95 -10.16
CA ILE A 27 7.28 3.29 -9.59
C ILE A 27 6.68 3.12 -8.20
N ARG A 28 7.36 3.65 -7.18
CA ARG A 28 7.05 3.49 -5.77
C ARG A 28 6.74 4.84 -5.13
N VAL A 29 6.07 4.82 -4.01
CA VAL A 29 5.90 6.03 -3.19
C VAL A 29 7.26 6.66 -2.87
N GLY A 30 8.27 5.85 -2.51
CA GLY A 30 9.63 6.33 -2.26
C GLY A 30 10.28 7.06 -3.43
N SER A 31 9.91 6.76 -4.68
CA SER A 31 10.40 7.49 -5.87
C SER A 31 9.94 8.95 -5.88
N PHE A 32 8.71 9.22 -5.46
CA PHE A 32 8.17 10.58 -5.31
C PHE A 32 8.84 11.30 -4.14
N GLN A 33 9.00 10.63 -3.00
CA GLN A 33 9.70 11.20 -1.85
C GLN A 33 11.13 11.61 -2.19
N TYR A 34 11.84 10.77 -2.95
CA TYR A 34 13.21 11.09 -3.38
C TYR A 34 13.26 12.40 -4.17
N LEU A 35 12.42 12.58 -5.19
CA LEU A 35 12.39 13.80 -6.00
C LEU A 35 11.95 15.02 -5.17
N ALA A 36 10.95 14.86 -4.31
CA ALA A 36 10.50 15.92 -3.42
C ALA A 36 11.62 16.38 -2.46
N THR A 37 12.37 15.45 -1.87
CA THR A 37 13.51 15.80 -0.98
C THR A 37 14.67 16.47 -1.70
N GLN A 38 14.83 16.23 -3.01
CA GLN A 38 15.81 16.94 -3.83
C GLN A 38 15.32 18.33 -4.30
N GLY A 39 14.06 18.67 -4.06
CA GLY A 39 13.43 19.88 -4.60
C GLY A 39 13.26 19.85 -6.12
N ASP A 40 13.34 18.67 -6.75
CA ASP A 40 13.18 18.50 -8.20
C ASP A 40 11.70 18.45 -8.59
N VAL A 41 11.05 19.61 -8.57
CA VAL A 41 9.62 19.74 -8.90
C VAL A 41 9.33 19.35 -10.37
N GLU A 42 10.25 19.63 -11.30
CA GLU A 42 10.07 19.25 -12.70
C GLU A 42 10.17 17.73 -12.89
N GLY A 43 11.14 17.07 -12.23
CA GLY A 43 11.25 15.63 -12.22
C GLY A 43 10.05 14.96 -11.55
N LEU A 44 9.59 15.51 -10.44
CA LEU A 44 8.40 15.04 -9.72
C LEU A 44 7.14 15.10 -10.61
N LYS A 45 6.95 16.22 -11.32
CA LYS A 45 5.86 16.39 -12.27
C LYS A 45 5.92 15.35 -13.38
N LYS A 46 7.08 15.17 -14.00
CA LYS A 46 7.28 14.17 -15.07
C LYS A 46 6.99 12.76 -14.58
N LEU A 47 7.44 12.41 -13.37
CA LEU A 47 7.18 11.11 -12.75
C LEU A 47 5.68 10.90 -12.53
N ALA A 48 4.98 11.92 -12.00
CA ALA A 48 3.55 11.85 -11.77
C ALA A 48 2.77 11.70 -13.10
N ASP A 49 3.12 12.48 -14.14
CA ASP A 49 2.48 12.39 -15.44
C ASP A 49 2.67 11.00 -16.08
N VAL A 50 3.89 10.45 -16.05
CA VAL A 50 4.17 9.09 -16.54
C VAL A 50 3.39 8.04 -15.75
N ALA A 51 3.30 8.20 -14.43
CA ALA A 51 2.54 7.31 -13.57
C ALA A 51 1.04 7.32 -13.89
N ILE A 52 0.48 8.51 -14.11
CA ILE A 52 -0.93 8.69 -14.51
C ILE A 52 -1.18 8.06 -15.87
N GLU A 53 -0.38 8.39 -16.89
CA GLU A 53 -0.55 7.86 -18.24
C GLU A 53 -0.47 6.33 -18.28
N ARG A 54 0.40 5.73 -17.47
CA ARG A 54 0.64 4.29 -17.45
C ARG A 54 -0.40 3.50 -16.66
N HIS A 55 -0.81 4.00 -15.50
CA HIS A 55 -1.62 3.24 -14.53
C HIS A 55 -3.04 3.77 -14.40
N TYR A 56 -3.27 5.04 -14.70
CA TYR A 56 -4.54 5.73 -14.46
C TYR A 56 -4.97 6.56 -15.68
N PRO A 57 -4.99 5.98 -16.91
CA PRO A 57 -5.25 6.73 -18.14
C PRO A 57 -6.68 7.31 -18.22
N SER A 58 -7.56 6.91 -17.32
CA SER A 58 -8.91 7.50 -17.17
C SER A 58 -8.90 8.90 -16.57
N ILE A 59 -7.80 9.33 -15.93
CA ILE A 59 -7.67 10.68 -15.39
C ILE A 59 -7.46 11.65 -16.54
N GLN A 60 -8.49 12.47 -16.81
CA GLN A 60 -8.50 13.46 -17.90
C GLN A 60 -8.46 14.90 -17.38
N SER A 61 -8.48 15.11 -16.07
CA SER A 61 -8.34 16.42 -15.43
C SER A 61 -6.97 17.04 -15.71
N ALA A 62 -6.86 18.35 -15.54
CA ALA A 62 -5.65 19.13 -15.78
C ALA A 62 -5.29 19.96 -14.51
N GLY A 63 -4.06 20.48 -14.50
CA GLY A 63 -3.56 21.29 -13.38
C GLY A 63 -3.53 20.50 -12.07
N ALA A 64 -3.76 21.19 -10.96
CA ALA A 64 -3.77 20.60 -9.62
C ALA A 64 -4.76 19.43 -9.48
N GLN A 65 -5.94 19.54 -10.09
CA GLN A 65 -6.96 18.49 -10.01
C GLN A 65 -6.47 17.14 -10.55
N ARG A 66 -5.60 17.14 -11.55
CA ARG A 66 -4.99 15.92 -12.11
C ARG A 66 -4.21 15.14 -11.04
N TYR A 67 -3.48 15.84 -10.18
CA TYR A 67 -2.67 15.20 -9.12
C TYR A 67 -3.50 14.84 -7.90
N LEU A 68 -4.60 15.56 -7.61
CA LEU A 68 -5.59 15.16 -6.61
C LEU A 68 -6.30 13.86 -7.03
N ASP A 69 -6.72 13.76 -8.28
CA ASP A 69 -7.35 12.56 -8.83
C ASP A 69 -6.36 11.38 -8.86
N PHE A 70 -5.08 11.64 -9.14
CA PHE A 70 -4.02 10.65 -9.06
C PHE A 70 -3.85 10.12 -7.64
N LEU A 71 -3.77 11.00 -6.64
CA LEU A 71 -3.68 10.60 -5.23
C LEU A 71 -4.88 9.73 -4.83
N ALA A 72 -6.10 10.14 -5.20
CA ALA A 72 -7.31 9.37 -4.93
C ALA A 72 -7.30 7.99 -5.60
N ALA A 73 -6.82 7.91 -6.84
CA ALA A 73 -6.71 6.65 -7.57
C ALA A 73 -5.68 5.69 -6.93
N VAL A 74 -4.53 6.22 -6.49
CA VAL A 74 -3.53 5.43 -5.75
C VAL A 74 -4.09 4.94 -4.43
N ILE A 75 -4.78 5.78 -3.66
CA ILE A 75 -5.44 5.39 -2.40
C ILE A 75 -6.38 4.20 -2.65
N ASN A 76 -7.22 4.26 -3.67
CA ASN A 76 -8.14 3.17 -4.00
C ASN A 76 -7.42 1.88 -4.39
N SER A 77 -6.34 1.98 -5.17
CA SER A 77 -5.52 0.81 -5.55
C SER A 77 -4.85 0.17 -4.34
N GLN A 78 -4.34 0.97 -3.41
CA GLN A 78 -3.73 0.51 -2.17
C GLN A 78 -4.76 -0.13 -1.21
N LEU A 79 -5.96 0.43 -1.13
CA LEU A 79 -7.08 -0.16 -0.38
C LEU A 79 -7.43 -1.55 -0.91
N ALA A 80 -7.61 -1.68 -2.22
CA ALA A 80 -7.92 -2.97 -2.85
C ALA A 80 -6.82 -4.01 -2.59
N LEU A 81 -5.55 -3.59 -2.63
CA LEU A 81 -4.40 -4.45 -2.37
C LEU A 81 -4.39 -4.96 -0.93
N VAL A 82 -4.46 -4.06 0.07
CA VAL A 82 -4.38 -4.46 1.48
C VAL A 82 -5.59 -5.31 1.90
N ILE A 83 -6.77 -5.04 1.39
CA ILE A 83 -7.96 -5.86 1.62
C ILE A 83 -7.78 -7.26 1.03
N SER A 84 -7.18 -7.37 -0.16
CA SER A 84 -6.85 -8.66 -0.78
C SER A 84 -5.84 -9.45 0.07
N TRP A 85 -4.84 -8.80 0.65
CA TRP A 85 -3.91 -9.42 1.59
C TRP A 85 -4.62 -9.92 2.85
N MET A 86 -5.46 -9.06 3.45
CA MET A 86 -6.21 -9.43 4.66
C MET A 86 -7.20 -10.56 4.41
N ARG A 87 -7.79 -10.61 3.22
CA ARG A 87 -8.72 -11.67 2.84
C ARG A 87 -8.10 -13.08 2.92
N VAL A 88 -6.80 -13.20 2.64
CA VAL A 88 -6.09 -14.49 2.55
C VAL A 88 -5.07 -14.70 3.66
N GLY A 89 -5.00 -13.80 4.64
CA GLY A 89 -4.03 -13.89 5.75
C GLY A 89 -2.59 -13.63 5.33
N PHE A 90 -2.36 -12.88 4.24
CA PHE A 90 -1.02 -12.50 3.79
C PHE A 90 -0.48 -11.35 4.63
N ILE A 91 0.77 -11.49 5.08
CA ILE A 91 1.52 -10.47 5.79
C ILE A 91 2.74 -10.11 4.96
N HIS A 92 2.86 -8.85 4.57
CA HIS A 92 3.98 -8.37 3.76
C HIS A 92 5.29 -8.31 4.54
N GLY A 93 5.22 -7.78 5.76
CA GLY A 93 6.33 -7.75 6.72
C GLY A 93 7.32 -6.60 6.57
N VAL A 94 7.36 -5.87 5.45
CA VAL A 94 8.20 -4.66 5.27
C VAL A 94 7.50 -3.68 4.32
N MET A 95 6.58 -2.89 4.85
CA MET A 95 5.72 -1.99 4.07
C MET A 95 6.19 -0.53 4.15
N ASN A 96 7.48 -0.29 3.92
CA ASN A 96 7.97 1.07 3.76
C ASN A 96 7.57 1.64 2.38
N THR A 97 7.83 2.93 2.16
CA THR A 97 7.48 3.62 0.90
C THR A 97 8.22 3.07 -0.32
N ASP A 98 9.41 2.46 -0.10
CA ASP A 98 10.18 1.81 -1.16
C ASP A 98 9.61 0.44 -1.57
N ASN A 99 8.69 -0.12 -0.77
CA ASN A 99 8.00 -1.37 -1.04
C ASN A 99 6.51 -1.17 -1.34
N THR A 100 6.12 0.06 -1.67
CA THR A 100 4.73 0.42 -2.00
C THR A 100 4.67 0.93 -3.43
N LEU A 101 4.24 0.06 -4.37
CA LEU A 101 4.03 0.43 -5.76
C LEU A 101 2.76 1.26 -5.91
N ILE A 102 2.83 2.34 -6.67
CA ILE A 102 1.65 3.18 -6.95
C ILE A 102 0.57 2.45 -7.76
N SER A 103 0.93 1.37 -8.45
CA SER A 103 0.00 0.53 -9.22
C SER A 103 -0.90 -0.36 -8.36
N GLY A 104 -0.65 -0.46 -7.04
CA GLY A 104 -1.39 -1.38 -6.17
C GLY A 104 -0.99 -2.86 -6.35
N GLU A 105 0.23 -3.12 -6.78
CA GLU A 105 0.79 -4.48 -6.88
C GLU A 105 1.75 -4.76 -5.72
N THR A 106 1.83 -6.01 -5.31
CA THR A 106 2.77 -6.46 -4.28
C THR A 106 4.19 -6.54 -4.83
N ILE A 107 5.16 -5.97 -4.12
CA ILE A 107 6.59 -6.04 -4.44
C ILE A 107 7.41 -6.35 -3.19
N ASP A 108 8.64 -6.81 -3.39
CA ASP A 108 9.59 -7.12 -2.32
C ASP A 108 9.11 -8.21 -1.35
N TYR A 109 8.98 -9.41 -1.88
CA TYR A 109 8.59 -10.62 -1.14
C TYR A 109 9.73 -11.11 -0.22
N GLY A 110 10.16 -10.26 0.73
CA GLY A 110 11.22 -10.55 1.69
C GLY A 110 10.71 -11.45 2.84
N PRO A 111 10.33 -10.90 3.99
CA PRO A 111 9.87 -11.68 5.15
C PRO A 111 8.39 -12.06 5.05
N CYS A 112 7.73 -11.88 3.90
CA CYS A 112 6.31 -12.12 3.72
C CYS A 112 5.93 -13.59 3.89
N ALA A 113 4.76 -13.84 4.47
CA ALA A 113 4.17 -15.17 4.55
C ALA A 113 2.63 -15.10 4.71
N MET A 114 1.98 -16.24 4.50
CA MET A 114 0.60 -16.46 4.92
C MET A 114 0.60 -16.92 6.38
N MET A 115 -0.32 -16.40 7.21
CA MET A 115 -0.45 -16.88 8.59
C MET A 115 -1.09 -18.27 8.61
N ASN A 116 -0.65 -19.12 9.55
CA ASN A 116 -1.24 -20.44 9.78
C ASN A 116 -2.40 -20.38 10.78
N THR A 117 -2.21 -19.63 11.85
CA THR A 117 -3.21 -19.38 12.89
C THR A 117 -3.58 -17.92 12.84
N PHE A 118 -4.87 -17.62 12.93
CA PHE A 118 -5.35 -16.25 12.86
C PHE A 118 -4.96 -15.48 14.13
N ASP A 119 -4.22 -14.38 13.91
CA ASP A 119 -3.87 -13.45 14.98
C ASP A 119 -3.53 -12.08 14.34
N PHE A 120 -4.19 -11.03 14.84
CA PHE A 120 -3.96 -9.65 14.37
C PHE A 120 -2.53 -9.16 14.63
N ASP A 121 -1.87 -9.68 15.65
CA ASP A 121 -0.52 -9.28 16.05
C ASP A 121 0.59 -10.10 15.39
N THR A 122 0.24 -11.01 14.47
CA THR A 122 1.22 -11.86 13.77
C THR A 122 2.20 -11.00 12.97
N VAL A 123 3.50 -11.21 13.21
CA VAL A 123 4.65 -10.55 12.56
C VAL A 123 5.63 -11.58 12.04
N PHE A 124 6.05 -11.47 10.77
CA PHE A 124 7.07 -12.34 10.19
C PHE A 124 8.45 -11.68 10.04
N SER A 125 8.52 -10.35 10.06
CA SER A 125 9.79 -9.64 10.00
C SER A 125 10.55 -9.74 11.33
N SER A 126 11.70 -10.38 11.33
CA SER A 126 12.52 -10.56 12.55
C SER A 126 13.06 -9.26 13.13
N ILE A 127 13.11 -8.19 12.35
CA ILE A 127 13.57 -6.86 12.77
C ILE A 127 12.43 -5.98 13.30
N ASP A 128 11.18 -6.33 13.01
CA ASP A 128 10.00 -5.59 13.46
C ASP A 128 9.61 -6.00 14.89
N LYS A 129 10.29 -5.42 15.87
CA LYS A 129 10.06 -5.70 17.29
C LYS A 129 8.80 -5.05 17.86
N GLN A 130 8.23 -4.07 17.16
CA GLN A 130 7.09 -3.29 17.63
C GLN A 130 5.78 -3.65 16.92
N GLY A 131 5.81 -4.62 16.00
CA GLY A 131 4.63 -5.01 15.24
C GLY A 131 4.15 -3.93 14.25
N ARG A 132 5.06 -3.07 13.78
CA ARG A 132 4.72 -2.02 12.80
C ARG A 132 4.03 -2.61 11.58
N TYR A 133 4.46 -3.78 11.14
CA TYR A 133 3.96 -4.50 9.97
C TYR A 133 3.17 -5.75 10.35
N ALA A 134 2.59 -5.79 11.57
CA ALA A 134 1.68 -6.85 11.99
C ALA A 134 0.47 -6.93 11.05
N TYR A 135 -0.14 -8.11 10.93
CA TYR A 135 -1.30 -8.33 10.06
C TYR A 135 -2.39 -7.28 10.24
N GLY A 136 -2.82 -7.03 11.48
CA GLY A 136 -3.87 -6.07 11.79
C GLY A 136 -3.46 -4.61 11.57
N ASN A 137 -2.15 -4.32 11.52
CA ASN A 137 -1.64 -2.96 11.32
C ASN A 137 -1.38 -2.60 9.85
N GLN A 138 -1.47 -3.55 8.93
CA GLN A 138 -1.22 -3.31 7.51
C GLN A 138 -2.04 -2.16 6.92
N PRO A 139 -3.36 -2.01 7.20
CA PRO A 139 -4.14 -0.88 6.70
C PRO A 139 -3.62 0.49 7.17
N ASN A 140 -3.17 0.59 8.44
CA ASN A 140 -2.62 1.83 8.98
C ASN A 140 -1.32 2.23 8.28
N ILE A 141 -0.47 1.24 7.96
CA ILE A 141 0.78 1.49 7.25
C ILE A 141 0.53 1.89 5.80
N VAL A 142 -0.46 1.28 5.14
CA VAL A 142 -0.88 1.68 3.79
C VAL A 142 -1.39 3.12 3.79
N SER A 143 -2.24 3.49 4.76
CA SER A 143 -2.71 4.87 4.94
C SER A 143 -1.54 5.84 5.14
N TRP A 144 -0.57 5.47 5.97
CA TRP A 144 0.64 6.25 6.19
C TRP A 144 1.46 6.43 4.89
N ASN A 145 1.61 5.37 4.08
CA ASN A 145 2.31 5.46 2.79
C ASN A 145 1.57 6.39 1.80
N CYS A 146 0.23 6.37 1.80
CA CYS A 146 -0.57 7.30 1.01
C CYS A 146 -0.36 8.75 1.45
N ALA A 147 -0.26 9.00 2.76
CA ALA A 147 0.07 10.33 3.29
C ALA A 147 1.48 10.78 2.86
N ARG A 148 2.47 9.87 2.85
CA ARG A 148 3.83 10.18 2.33
C ARG A 148 3.82 10.53 0.84
N LEU A 149 2.97 9.88 0.06
CA LEU A 149 2.76 10.26 -1.34
C LEU A 149 2.13 11.65 -1.45
N ALA A 150 1.07 11.93 -0.67
CA ALA A 150 0.41 13.24 -0.66
C ALA A 150 1.41 14.36 -0.34
N GLU A 151 2.22 14.22 0.69
CA GLU A 151 3.26 15.19 1.04
C GLU A 151 4.25 15.43 -0.11
N SER A 152 4.61 14.38 -0.82
CA SER A 152 5.51 14.51 -1.98
C SER A 152 4.87 15.28 -3.14
N LEU A 153 3.54 15.27 -3.25
CA LEU A 153 2.79 15.93 -4.33
C LEU A 153 2.46 17.40 -4.03
N ILE A 154 2.73 17.92 -2.83
CA ILE A 154 2.43 19.31 -2.42
C ILE A 154 2.81 20.32 -3.50
N PRO A 155 4.05 20.31 -4.06
CA PRO A 155 4.48 21.32 -5.03
C PRO A 155 3.74 21.27 -6.39
N LEU A 156 2.97 20.17 -6.64
CA LEU A 156 2.19 20.00 -7.86
C LEU A 156 0.73 20.43 -7.71
N ILE A 157 0.30 20.68 -6.47
CA ILE A 157 -1.10 21.03 -6.15
C ILE A 157 -1.26 22.53 -6.04
N ASP A 158 -0.44 23.21 -5.23
CA ASP A 158 -0.51 24.65 -5.04
C ASP A 158 0.86 25.21 -4.70
N GLU A 159 1.09 26.52 -5.00
CA GLU A 159 2.29 27.25 -4.54
C GLU A 159 2.24 27.53 -3.03
N ASP A 160 1.04 27.58 -2.45
CA ASP A 160 0.81 27.66 -1.01
C ASP A 160 0.66 26.26 -0.44
N ASP A 161 1.64 25.82 0.34
CA ASP A 161 1.68 24.50 0.97
C ASP A 161 0.45 24.27 1.89
N GLU A 162 -0.04 25.27 2.61
CA GLU A 162 -1.21 25.15 3.48
C GLU A 162 -2.47 24.88 2.65
N GLN A 163 -2.60 25.55 1.52
CA GLN A 163 -3.70 25.33 0.59
C GLN A 163 -3.61 23.92 -0.02
N ALA A 164 -2.44 23.49 -0.47
CA ALA A 164 -2.23 22.15 -1.00
C ALA A 164 -2.60 21.08 0.03
N VAL A 165 -2.14 21.20 1.27
CA VAL A 165 -2.46 20.28 2.37
C VAL A 165 -3.97 20.27 2.64
N SER A 166 -4.61 21.43 2.65
CA SER A 166 -6.07 21.57 2.85
C SER A 166 -6.87 20.78 1.79
N LEU A 167 -6.44 20.79 0.54
CA LEU A 167 -7.08 20.07 -0.57
C LEU A 167 -6.88 18.53 -0.48
N MET A 168 -5.72 18.07 -0.01
CA MET A 168 -5.37 16.65 0.06
C MET A 168 -5.84 15.95 1.35
N THR A 169 -5.94 16.69 2.45
CA THR A 169 -6.33 16.14 3.76
C THR A 169 -7.66 15.36 3.74
N PRO A 170 -8.73 15.82 3.08
CA PRO A 170 -9.96 15.05 2.98
C PRO A 170 -9.78 13.68 2.31
N LEU A 171 -8.91 13.58 1.29
CA LEU A 171 -8.63 12.33 0.59
C LEU A 171 -7.95 11.31 1.52
N ILE A 172 -7.00 11.75 2.32
CA ILE A 172 -6.32 10.89 3.31
C ILE A 172 -7.26 10.50 4.44
N ASN A 173 -8.06 11.44 4.95
CA ASN A 173 -8.99 11.19 6.07
C ASN A 173 -10.12 10.21 5.70
N GLN A 174 -10.48 10.09 4.43
CA GLN A 174 -11.47 9.11 3.96
C GLN A 174 -10.94 7.67 3.99
N PHE A 175 -9.63 7.45 4.11
CA PHE A 175 -9.02 6.12 4.00
C PHE A 175 -9.68 5.11 4.94
N SER A 176 -9.83 5.41 6.22
CA SER A 176 -10.41 4.48 7.21
C SER A 176 -11.89 4.19 6.92
N THR A 177 -12.66 5.16 6.47
CA THR A 177 -14.07 4.96 6.09
C THR A 177 -14.17 4.05 4.87
N LEU A 178 -13.36 4.31 3.84
CA LEU A 178 -13.30 3.49 2.63
C LEU A 178 -12.80 2.07 2.93
N PHE A 179 -11.76 1.95 3.78
CA PHE A 179 -11.26 0.66 4.22
C PHE A 179 -12.35 -0.15 4.91
N ASN A 180 -13.04 0.41 5.90
CA ASN A 180 -14.08 -0.30 6.64
C ASN A 180 -15.21 -0.77 5.71
N ALA A 181 -15.67 0.08 4.81
CA ALA A 181 -16.72 -0.28 3.85
C ALA A 181 -16.29 -1.46 2.95
N GLN A 182 -15.09 -1.40 2.38
CA GLN A 182 -14.58 -2.46 1.50
C GLN A 182 -14.21 -3.74 2.26
N TYR A 183 -13.68 -3.61 3.48
CA TYR A 183 -13.35 -4.74 4.35
C TYR A 183 -14.61 -5.50 4.76
N ASN A 184 -15.66 -4.78 5.12
CA ASN A 184 -16.96 -5.36 5.44
C ASN A 184 -17.57 -6.05 4.21
N GLN A 185 -17.48 -5.43 3.04
CA GLN A 185 -17.96 -6.06 1.80
C GLN A 185 -17.13 -7.32 1.46
N MET A 186 -15.85 -7.33 1.70
CA MET A 186 -15.00 -8.52 1.55
C MET A 186 -15.46 -9.66 2.46
N TRP A 187 -15.83 -9.37 3.72
CA TRP A 187 -16.36 -10.36 4.64
C TRP A 187 -17.74 -10.88 4.21
N ALA A 188 -18.64 -10.01 3.75
CA ALA A 188 -19.91 -10.42 3.19
C ALA A 188 -19.72 -11.43 2.05
N GLN A 189 -18.82 -11.13 1.11
CA GLN A 189 -18.49 -12.04 0.00
C GLN A 189 -17.87 -13.36 0.49
N LYS A 190 -16.97 -13.30 1.47
CA LYS A 190 -16.28 -14.48 2.02
C LYS A 190 -17.25 -15.42 2.75
N LEU A 191 -18.27 -14.87 3.38
CA LEU A 191 -19.31 -15.62 4.11
C LEU A 191 -20.51 -15.99 3.24
N GLY A 192 -20.56 -15.54 1.97
CA GLY A 192 -21.68 -15.81 1.07
C GLY A 192 -22.95 -15.02 1.40
N LEU A 193 -22.81 -13.87 2.08
CA LEU A 193 -23.93 -12.98 2.39
C LEU A 193 -24.38 -12.23 1.13
N ALA A 194 -25.68 -11.96 1.00
CA ALA A 194 -26.23 -11.21 -0.14
C ALA A 194 -25.82 -9.72 -0.16
N GLY A 195 -25.36 -9.19 0.95
CA GLY A 195 -24.85 -7.85 1.16
C GLY A 195 -24.30 -7.74 2.55
N TYR A 196 -23.81 -6.56 2.95
CA TYR A 196 -23.33 -6.28 4.29
C TYR A 196 -24.24 -5.25 4.95
N ASN A 197 -24.69 -5.52 6.16
CA ASN A 197 -25.55 -4.65 6.96
C ASN A 197 -25.01 -4.51 8.40
N GLU A 198 -25.62 -3.69 9.24
CA GLU A 198 -25.16 -3.44 10.61
C GLU A 198 -25.13 -4.69 11.51
N ASP A 199 -26.08 -5.61 11.30
CA ASP A 199 -26.13 -6.87 12.07
C ASP A 199 -24.94 -7.80 11.75
N ASP A 200 -24.41 -7.72 10.52
CA ASP A 200 -23.27 -8.53 10.08
C ASP A 200 -21.96 -8.09 10.74
N VAL A 201 -21.85 -6.84 11.23
CA VAL A 201 -20.69 -6.34 11.97
C VAL A 201 -20.45 -7.18 13.22
N GLU A 202 -21.51 -7.45 13.98
CA GLU A 202 -21.43 -8.26 15.19
C GLU A 202 -21.08 -9.72 14.89
N LEU A 203 -21.68 -10.28 13.81
CA LEU A 203 -21.37 -11.62 13.33
C LEU A 203 -19.89 -11.77 12.98
N VAL A 204 -19.35 -10.86 12.18
CA VAL A 204 -17.93 -10.89 11.76
C VAL A 204 -17.02 -10.70 12.97
N SER A 205 -17.36 -9.78 13.89
CA SER A 205 -16.57 -9.56 15.11
C SER A 205 -16.51 -10.80 16.00
N LYS A 206 -17.63 -11.48 16.21
CA LYS A 206 -17.68 -12.76 16.95
C LYS A 206 -16.87 -13.86 16.26
N LEU A 207 -16.98 -13.96 14.94
CA LEU A 207 -16.22 -14.93 14.15
C LEU A 207 -14.71 -14.70 14.28
N LEU A 208 -14.26 -13.45 14.21
CA LEU A 208 -12.84 -13.12 14.38
C LEU A 208 -12.32 -13.43 15.77
N LEU A 209 -13.13 -13.26 16.82
CA LEU A 209 -12.78 -13.66 18.19
C LEU A 209 -12.61 -15.17 18.29
N LEU A 210 -13.51 -15.97 17.67
CA LEU A 210 -13.40 -17.43 17.66
C LEU A 210 -12.14 -17.95 16.94
N PHE A 211 -11.61 -17.19 15.99
CA PHE A 211 -10.37 -17.56 15.30
C PHE A 211 -9.11 -17.32 16.15
N GLN A 212 -9.20 -16.55 17.25
CA GLN A 212 -8.11 -16.27 18.16
C GLN A 212 -8.02 -17.26 19.34
N GLU A 213 -9.05 -18.10 19.53
CA GLU A 213 -9.07 -19.20 20.53
C GLU A 213 -8.37 -20.46 19.98
#